data_9e0d7f9c315f00ab9b56ae3964c93405
#
_entry.id   9e0d7f9c315f00ab9b56ae3964c93405
#
_cell.length_a   1.000
_cell.length_b   1.000
_cell.length_c   1.000
_cell.angle_alpha   90.00
_cell.angle_beta   90.00
_cell.angle_gamma   90.00
#
_symmetry.space_group_name_H-M   'P 1'
#
loop_
_entity.id
_entity.type
_entity.pdbx_description
1 polymer ?
#
loop_
_entity_poly.entity_id
_entity_poly.type
_entity_poly.pdbx_seq_one_letter_code
_entity_poly.pdbx_strand_id
1 'polypeptide(L)'
;MGKGSRITAGLLVALGALTFAAVAACAQQRAGQPQGKQGTGKARQGGVLVGQGAMGDWTTDAPGVRRRITTADLPKPYETRSVDQGPRLVPRPEGAWPQVPAGFKVEEFAAGLQRPRLIRTAPNGDLFVAESYSGRVRVLRAGKEPGRAEVNEVFAADLARPFGIAFYPHGPDPQYVYVANTGSVVRFPYRNGDLKARAPAEVVVPDIPGGGQLRGGGHWTRDIAFTRDGRKMFVSVGSLTNVWERPDDKEERRADILEYNPDGTGFRVYAYGIRNAVGIAVHPETGELWASVNERDGLGDDLVPDYITRVREGGFYGWPWYYLGPNQDPRHPGARPDLRDKVIVPDVLIQSHSASLQMEFYTGRQFPQGYAGHAFAAEHGSWNRARRTGYKVIRVPVNRGVPTGEYEDFMTGFVTPAGDVWGRPVGVTVAKDGSLIVTDDGSNSVWRVSYTGK
;
A
#
# COMPACT_ATOMS: atom_id res chain seq x y z
N MET A 1 24.91 -65.80 -17.63
CA MET A 1 23.78 -66.71 -17.80
C MET A 1 22.53 -65.88 -17.59
N GLY A 2 21.63 -65.64 -18.46
CA GLY A 2 21.29 -66.08 -19.76
C GLY A 2 19.99 -65.37 -20.15
N LYS A 3 19.99 -64.87 -21.38
CA LYS A 3 18.92 -64.81 -22.39
C LYS A 3 17.60 -64.11 -21.94
N GLY A 4 17.09 -63.06 -22.52
CA GLY A 4 17.01 -62.73 -23.95
C GLY A 4 15.67 -63.18 -24.55
N SER A 5 14.82 -62.25 -24.94
CA SER A 5 13.98 -62.41 -26.14
C SER A 5 13.32 -61.09 -26.58
N ARG A 6 13.60 -60.75 -27.82
CA ARG A 6 12.90 -59.72 -28.66
C ARG A 6 11.78 -60.44 -29.43
N ILE A 7 10.68 -59.70 -29.74
CA ILE A 7 9.84 -59.91 -30.95
C ILE A 7 9.10 -58.55 -31.18
N THR A 8 9.44 -57.81 -32.13
CA THR A 8 9.12 -57.44 -33.53
C THR A 8 7.64 -57.30 -33.89
N ALA A 9 7.31 -56.07 -34.26
CA ALA A 9 6.70 -55.51 -35.47
C ALA A 9 5.38 -56.10 -36.00
N GLY A 10 4.48 -55.20 -36.34
CA GLY A 10 3.32 -55.43 -37.20
C GLY A 10 2.65 -54.11 -37.61
N LEU A 11 3.07 -53.64 -38.76
CA LEU A 11 2.51 -52.51 -39.51
C LEU A 11 1.24 -52.94 -40.23
N LEU A 12 0.15 -52.20 -40.18
CA LEU A 12 -0.93 -52.30 -41.18
C LEU A 12 -1.56 -50.93 -41.45
N VAL A 13 -1.34 -50.51 -42.71
CA VAL A 13 -1.92 -49.35 -43.39
C VAL A 13 -3.29 -49.78 -43.94
N ALA A 14 -4.28 -48.93 -43.77
CA ALA A 14 -5.50 -48.96 -44.63
C ALA A 14 -5.98 -47.54 -44.91
N LEU A 15 -5.91 -47.17 -46.18
CA LEU A 15 -6.56 -46.00 -46.82
C LEU A 15 -8.08 -46.20 -46.84
N GLY A 16 -8.83 -45.13 -46.80
CA GLY A 16 -10.28 -45.14 -47.12
C GLY A 16 -10.96 -43.79 -47.06
N ALA A 17 -10.94 -43.10 -48.19
CA ALA A 17 -11.97 -42.30 -48.84
C ALA A 17 -12.71 -41.12 -48.12
N LEU A 18 -12.59 -39.97 -48.79
CA LEU A 18 -13.35 -38.72 -48.64
C LEU A 18 -14.87 -38.91 -48.78
N THR A 19 -15.64 -38.20 -47.95
CA THR A 19 -16.97 -37.69 -48.34
C THR A 19 -17.15 -36.26 -47.80
N PHE A 20 -17.34 -35.34 -48.74
CA PHE A 20 -17.81 -33.98 -48.47
C PHE A 20 -19.28 -34.00 -47.95
N ALA A 21 -19.53 -33.35 -46.83
CA ALA A 21 -20.88 -33.00 -46.46
C ALA A 21 -20.92 -31.53 -45.96
N ALA A 22 -21.88 -30.81 -46.45
CA ALA A 22 -22.08 -29.38 -46.39
C ALA A 22 -22.15 -28.81 -44.95
N VAL A 23 -21.50 -27.68 -44.77
CA VAL A 23 -21.63 -26.84 -43.56
C VAL A 23 -22.91 -26.02 -43.68
N ALA A 24 -23.91 -26.33 -42.85
CA ALA A 24 -25.02 -25.45 -42.55
C ALA A 24 -24.60 -24.46 -41.48
N ALA A 25 -24.58 -23.19 -41.83
CA ALA A 25 -24.33 -22.09 -40.91
C ALA A 25 -25.51 -21.94 -39.95
N CYS A 26 -25.31 -22.26 -38.67
CA CYS A 26 -26.24 -21.93 -37.60
C CYS A 26 -25.74 -20.62 -36.95
N ALA A 27 -26.34 -19.50 -37.34
CA ALA A 27 -26.16 -18.22 -36.66
C ALA A 27 -26.86 -18.29 -35.30
N GLN A 28 -26.09 -18.54 -34.23
CA GLN A 28 -26.58 -18.34 -32.88
C GLN A 28 -26.61 -16.85 -32.56
N GLN A 29 -27.83 -16.31 -32.45
CA GLN A 29 -28.10 -15.02 -31.87
C GLN A 29 -27.54 -14.97 -30.43
N ARG A 30 -26.53 -14.14 -30.24
CA ARG A 30 -26.13 -13.72 -28.89
C ARG A 30 -27.24 -12.85 -28.32
N ALA A 31 -27.99 -13.40 -27.38
CA ALA A 31 -28.89 -12.62 -26.54
C ALA A 31 -28.10 -11.49 -25.88
N GLY A 32 -28.46 -10.25 -26.19
CA GLY A 32 -27.88 -9.05 -25.57
C GLY A 32 -28.17 -9.06 -24.08
N GLN A 33 -27.13 -9.07 -23.26
CA GLN A 33 -27.26 -8.71 -21.86
C GLN A 33 -27.70 -7.24 -21.79
N PRO A 34 -28.63 -6.90 -20.88
CA PRO A 34 -29.03 -5.51 -20.70
C PRO A 34 -27.81 -4.74 -20.18
N GLN A 35 -27.26 -3.85 -21.00
CA GLN A 35 -26.31 -2.83 -20.56
C GLN A 35 -27.07 -1.92 -19.58
N GLY A 36 -26.86 -2.13 -18.29
CA GLY A 36 -27.22 -1.16 -17.29
C GLY A 36 -26.64 0.19 -17.68
N LYS A 37 -27.51 1.18 -17.88
CA LYS A 37 -27.10 2.58 -18.07
C LYS A 37 -26.26 3.02 -16.85
N GLN A 38 -24.95 2.86 -16.93
CA GLN A 38 -24.04 3.52 -16.01
C GLN A 38 -24.16 5.02 -16.24
N GLY A 39 -24.77 5.69 -15.30
CA GLY A 39 -24.75 7.14 -15.25
C GLY A 39 -23.28 7.58 -15.15
N THR A 40 -22.75 8.12 -16.26
CA THR A 40 -21.48 8.83 -16.27
C THR A 40 -21.66 10.14 -15.49
N GLY A 41 -21.62 10.04 -14.16
CA GLY A 41 -21.49 11.20 -13.31
C GLY A 41 -20.13 11.82 -13.57
N LYS A 42 -20.05 12.75 -14.54
CA LYS A 42 -18.88 13.63 -14.68
C LYS A 42 -18.66 14.29 -13.33
N ALA A 43 -17.49 14.04 -12.73
CA ALA A 43 -17.06 14.77 -11.54
C ALA A 43 -17.21 16.25 -11.84
N ARG A 44 -18.11 16.94 -11.14
CA ARG A 44 -18.20 18.39 -11.22
C ARG A 44 -16.97 18.92 -10.50
N GLN A 45 -16.17 19.72 -11.17
CA GLN A 45 -15.05 20.45 -10.56
C GLN A 45 -15.59 21.17 -9.31
N GLY A 46 -15.13 20.76 -8.11
CA GLY A 46 -15.56 21.32 -6.82
C GLY A 46 -16.56 20.50 -6.00
N GLY A 47 -17.14 19.39 -6.51
CA GLY A 47 -18.02 18.50 -5.75
C GLY A 47 -17.29 17.30 -5.13
N VAL A 48 -17.74 16.83 -3.95
CA VAL A 48 -17.31 15.56 -3.36
C VAL A 48 -18.16 14.43 -3.95
N LEU A 49 -17.52 13.38 -4.46
CA LEU A 49 -18.21 12.16 -4.85
C LEU A 49 -18.62 11.39 -3.59
N VAL A 50 -19.86 10.92 -3.55
CA VAL A 50 -20.45 10.16 -2.43
C VAL A 50 -21.17 8.91 -2.93
N GLY A 51 -21.44 7.98 -2.03
CA GLY A 51 -22.15 6.74 -2.35
C GLY A 51 -21.44 5.95 -3.45
N GLN A 52 -22.20 5.37 -4.38
CA GLN A 52 -21.66 4.60 -5.51
C GLN A 52 -20.76 5.45 -6.44
N GLY A 53 -20.95 6.77 -6.49
CA GLY A 53 -20.08 7.68 -7.25
C GLY A 53 -18.66 7.74 -6.69
N ALA A 54 -18.47 7.52 -5.39
CA ALA A 54 -17.18 7.46 -4.74
C ALA A 54 -16.43 6.11 -4.95
N MET A 55 -17.16 5.04 -5.32
CA MET A 55 -16.65 3.69 -5.55
C MET A 55 -16.07 3.46 -6.95
N GLY A 56 -15.92 4.49 -7.77
CA GLY A 56 -15.43 4.43 -9.15
C GLY A 56 -14.10 3.70 -9.33
N ASP A 57 -13.62 3.67 -10.56
CA ASP A 57 -12.33 3.05 -10.94
C ASP A 57 -11.34 4.10 -11.46
N TRP A 58 -10.16 3.66 -11.93
CA TRP A 58 -9.09 4.54 -12.42
C TRP A 58 -9.53 5.52 -13.53
N THR A 59 -10.60 5.22 -14.27
CA THR A 59 -11.13 6.10 -15.32
C THR A 59 -11.82 7.34 -14.77
N THR A 60 -12.10 7.34 -13.48
CA THR A 60 -12.69 8.48 -12.75
C THR A 60 -11.66 9.21 -11.89
N ASP A 61 -10.42 8.74 -11.87
CA ASP A 61 -9.34 9.35 -11.10
C ASP A 61 -8.74 10.55 -11.87
N ALA A 62 -8.66 11.66 -11.17
CA ALA A 62 -7.95 12.85 -11.65
C ALA A 62 -7.52 13.70 -10.46
N PRO A 63 -6.41 14.47 -10.58
CA PRO A 63 -6.00 15.38 -9.52
C PRO A 63 -7.14 16.33 -9.10
N GLY A 64 -7.39 16.43 -7.80
CA GLY A 64 -8.46 17.25 -7.22
C GLY A 64 -9.83 16.58 -7.11
N VAL A 65 -10.01 15.33 -7.59
CA VAL A 65 -11.24 14.57 -7.37
C VAL A 65 -11.33 14.17 -5.90
N ARG A 66 -12.40 14.62 -5.24
CA ARG A 66 -12.66 14.35 -3.81
C ARG A 66 -13.71 13.28 -3.66
N ARG A 67 -13.50 12.38 -2.69
CA ARG A 67 -14.41 11.28 -2.37
C ARG A 67 -14.67 11.20 -0.87
N ARG A 68 -15.88 10.78 -0.54
CA ARG A 68 -16.28 10.40 0.81
C ARG A 68 -17.06 9.10 0.74
N ILE A 69 -16.54 8.07 1.39
CA ILE A 69 -17.18 6.76 1.55
C ILE A 69 -17.52 6.60 3.02
N THR A 70 -18.72 6.10 3.30
CA THR A 70 -19.21 5.86 4.66
C THR A 70 -19.66 4.41 4.80
N THR A 71 -19.87 3.94 6.02
CA THR A 71 -20.40 2.60 6.26
C THR A 71 -21.83 2.39 5.72
N ALA A 72 -22.57 3.48 5.48
CA ALA A 72 -23.90 3.42 4.86
C ALA A 72 -23.84 3.14 3.35
N ASP A 73 -22.68 3.35 2.71
CA ASP A 73 -22.48 3.16 1.27
C ASP A 73 -22.03 1.73 0.94
N LEU A 74 -21.76 0.90 1.96
CA LEU A 74 -21.20 -0.44 1.76
C LEU A 74 -22.21 -1.36 1.07
N PRO A 75 -21.81 -2.08 -0.01
CA PRO A 75 -22.65 -3.12 -0.61
C PRO A 75 -22.77 -4.33 0.32
N LYS A 76 -23.68 -5.23 -0.01
CA LYS A 76 -23.75 -6.53 0.67
C LYS A 76 -22.54 -7.39 0.27
N PRO A 77 -22.03 -8.26 1.17
CA PRO A 77 -21.05 -9.26 0.79
C PRO A 77 -21.51 -10.08 -0.41
N TYR A 78 -20.58 -10.29 -1.37
CA TYR A 78 -20.82 -11.06 -2.60
C TYR A 78 -21.81 -10.45 -3.59
N GLU A 79 -22.15 -9.16 -3.47
CA GLU A 79 -23.00 -8.46 -4.44
C GLU A 79 -22.38 -8.47 -5.84
N THR A 80 -21.03 -8.37 -5.92
CA THR A 80 -20.26 -8.64 -7.12
C THR A 80 -19.35 -9.85 -6.92
N ARG A 81 -18.96 -10.51 -8.03
CA ARG A 81 -18.03 -11.62 -7.97
C ARG A 81 -16.61 -11.10 -7.68
N SER A 82 -15.95 -11.68 -6.69
CA SER A 82 -14.52 -11.44 -6.47
C SER A 82 -13.69 -12.01 -7.63
N VAL A 83 -12.72 -11.25 -8.08
CA VAL A 83 -11.83 -11.60 -9.20
C VAL A 83 -10.36 -11.57 -8.75
N ASP A 84 -9.51 -12.30 -9.46
CA ASP A 84 -8.06 -12.16 -9.40
C ASP A 84 -7.61 -11.48 -10.70
N GLN A 85 -7.37 -10.18 -10.63
CA GLN A 85 -6.95 -9.36 -11.76
C GLN A 85 -5.76 -8.49 -11.37
N GLY A 86 -4.63 -9.14 -11.08
CA GLY A 86 -3.38 -8.46 -10.83
C GLY A 86 -2.97 -7.50 -11.97
N PRO A 87 -2.14 -6.48 -11.69
CA PRO A 87 -1.71 -5.55 -12.72
C PRO A 87 -0.85 -6.23 -13.79
N ARG A 88 -1.15 -5.96 -15.06
CA ARG A 88 -0.20 -6.18 -16.13
C ARG A 88 0.76 -4.98 -16.15
N LEU A 89 2.00 -5.20 -15.68
CA LEU A 89 3.00 -4.15 -15.67
C LEU A 89 3.57 -3.97 -17.08
N VAL A 90 3.65 -2.73 -17.51
CA VAL A 90 4.25 -2.30 -18.79
C VAL A 90 5.31 -1.23 -18.54
N PRO A 91 6.31 -1.08 -19.41
CA PRO A 91 7.20 0.09 -19.36
C PRO A 91 6.41 1.38 -19.41
N ARG A 92 6.94 2.45 -18.79
CA ARG A 92 6.33 3.78 -18.90
C ARG A 92 6.17 4.15 -20.38
N PRO A 93 4.94 4.44 -20.84
CA PRO A 93 4.72 4.87 -22.23
C PRO A 93 5.52 6.15 -22.54
N GLU A 94 5.94 6.30 -23.78
CA GLU A 94 6.65 7.50 -24.22
C GLU A 94 5.79 8.75 -23.94
N GLY A 95 6.41 9.77 -23.34
CA GLY A 95 5.74 11.01 -22.95
C GLY A 95 4.78 10.91 -21.76
N ALA A 96 4.58 9.73 -21.16
CA ALA A 96 3.72 9.59 -19.99
C ALA A 96 4.39 10.15 -18.73
N TRP A 97 3.63 10.97 -18.00
CA TRP A 97 3.99 11.55 -16.71
C TRP A 97 2.85 11.40 -15.73
N PRO A 98 3.15 11.22 -14.43
CA PRO A 98 2.12 11.33 -13.43
C PRO A 98 1.46 12.71 -13.48
N GLN A 99 0.17 12.74 -13.20
CA GLN A 99 -0.64 13.96 -13.20
C GLN A 99 -0.82 14.46 -11.77
N VAL A 100 -0.73 15.77 -11.57
CA VAL A 100 -0.87 16.45 -10.27
C VAL A 100 -1.76 17.69 -10.45
N PRO A 101 -2.30 18.30 -9.37
CA PRO A 101 -3.11 19.51 -9.48
C PRO A 101 -2.37 20.68 -10.15
N ALA A 102 -3.14 21.61 -10.69
CA ALA A 102 -2.59 22.85 -11.28
C ALA A 102 -1.68 23.57 -10.27
N GLY A 103 -0.58 24.12 -10.77
CA GLY A 103 0.45 24.76 -9.95
C GLY A 103 1.51 23.83 -9.38
N PHE A 104 1.34 22.51 -9.55
CA PHE A 104 2.36 21.53 -9.18
C PHE A 104 3.13 21.03 -10.40
N LYS A 105 4.37 20.61 -10.18
CA LYS A 105 5.27 20.02 -11.16
C LYS A 105 5.76 18.67 -10.68
N VAL A 106 5.82 17.68 -11.60
CA VAL A 106 6.42 16.37 -11.35
C VAL A 106 7.78 16.29 -12.04
N GLU A 107 8.77 15.76 -11.33
CA GLU A 107 10.12 15.47 -11.83
C GLU A 107 10.50 14.03 -11.46
N GLU A 108 11.26 13.36 -12.35
CA GLU A 108 11.85 12.07 -12.03
C GLU A 108 13.13 12.31 -11.21
N PHE A 109 13.03 12.21 -9.89
CA PHE A 109 14.11 12.48 -8.96
C PHE A 109 15.22 11.43 -9.04
N ALA A 110 14.85 10.15 -9.18
CA ALA A 110 15.78 9.06 -9.39
C ALA A 110 15.09 7.93 -10.18
N ALA A 111 15.88 7.20 -10.97
CA ALA A 111 15.43 6.04 -11.73
C ALA A 111 16.39 4.86 -11.55
N GLY A 112 15.97 3.66 -12.03
CA GLY A 112 16.80 2.47 -12.00
C GLY A 112 16.99 1.84 -10.60
N LEU A 113 16.12 2.18 -9.65
CA LEU A 113 16.06 1.51 -8.36
C LEU A 113 15.50 0.09 -8.51
N GLN A 114 15.65 -0.74 -7.49
CA GLN A 114 15.12 -2.12 -7.52
C GLN A 114 13.86 -2.24 -6.67
N ARG A 115 12.71 -1.92 -7.26
CA ARG A 115 11.41 -1.93 -6.61
C ARG A 115 11.44 -1.14 -5.29
N PRO A 116 11.67 0.19 -5.35
CA PRO A 116 11.74 1.02 -4.17
C PRO A 116 10.41 0.97 -3.42
N ARG A 117 10.51 0.83 -2.10
CA ARG A 117 9.35 0.70 -1.22
C ARG A 117 9.23 1.92 -0.33
N LEU A 118 9.19 1.75 1.00
CA LEU A 118 9.10 2.87 1.93
C LEU A 118 10.27 3.83 1.77
N ILE A 119 10.00 5.12 1.97
CA ILE A 119 10.98 6.20 1.91
C ILE A 119 10.86 7.11 3.13
N ARG A 120 11.98 7.55 3.68
CA ARG A 120 12.03 8.53 4.79
C ARG A 120 13.07 9.60 4.53
N THR A 121 12.74 10.82 4.89
CA THR A 121 13.67 11.96 4.83
C THR A 121 14.46 12.06 6.13
N ALA A 122 15.78 12.00 6.06
CA ALA A 122 16.67 12.29 7.17
C ALA A 122 16.68 13.79 7.48
N PRO A 123 17.04 14.23 8.71
CA PRO A 123 17.03 15.64 9.07
C PRO A 123 17.97 16.52 8.22
N ASN A 124 19.04 15.96 7.68
CA ASN A 124 19.93 16.66 6.74
C ASN A 124 19.35 16.79 5.32
N GLY A 125 18.27 16.08 5.00
CA GLY A 125 17.59 16.08 3.69
C GLY A 125 17.89 14.86 2.81
N ASP A 126 18.74 13.93 3.25
CA ASP A 126 18.94 12.66 2.56
C ASP A 126 17.67 11.82 2.59
N LEU A 127 17.42 11.08 1.50
CA LEU A 127 16.25 10.21 1.37
C LEU A 127 16.69 8.77 1.52
N PHE A 128 16.17 8.08 2.54
CA PHE A 128 16.43 6.66 2.77
C PHE A 128 15.31 5.84 2.16
N VAL A 129 15.66 4.92 1.28
CA VAL A 129 14.70 4.10 0.51
C VAL A 129 14.92 2.62 0.80
N ALA A 130 13.87 1.93 1.23
CA ALA A 130 13.90 0.47 1.37
C ALA A 130 13.73 -0.19 -0.01
N GLU A 131 14.68 -1.02 -0.41
CA GLU A 131 14.58 -1.96 -1.54
C GLU A 131 14.38 -3.36 -0.98
N SER A 132 13.16 -3.67 -0.55
CA SER A 132 12.84 -4.86 0.24
C SER A 132 13.21 -6.18 -0.44
N TYR A 133 13.01 -6.28 -1.75
CA TYR A 133 13.32 -7.48 -2.52
C TYR A 133 14.83 -7.72 -2.65
N SER A 134 15.61 -6.66 -2.65
CA SER A 134 17.06 -6.70 -2.73
C SER A 134 17.73 -6.73 -1.35
N GLY A 135 16.92 -6.74 -0.28
CA GLY A 135 17.43 -6.81 1.10
C GLY A 135 18.30 -5.62 1.50
N ARG A 136 17.99 -4.40 1.03
CA ARG A 136 18.88 -3.25 1.27
C ARG A 136 18.12 -1.94 1.51
N VAL A 137 18.80 -0.99 2.10
CA VAL A 137 18.40 0.40 2.23
C VAL A 137 19.36 1.26 1.43
N ARG A 138 18.82 2.17 0.61
CA ARG A 138 19.59 3.17 -0.15
C ARG A 138 19.51 4.54 0.47
N VAL A 139 20.51 5.36 0.17
CA VAL A 139 20.50 6.80 0.40
C VAL A 139 20.53 7.51 -0.95
N LEU A 140 19.53 8.37 -1.15
CA LEU A 140 19.52 9.31 -2.26
C LEU A 140 19.75 10.72 -1.69
N ARG A 141 20.59 11.51 -2.34
CA ARG A 141 20.81 12.91 -2.00
C ARG A 141 20.66 13.78 -3.21
N ALA A 142 19.87 14.84 -3.09
CA ALA A 142 19.76 15.86 -4.11
C ALA A 142 21.11 16.51 -4.37
N GLY A 143 21.34 16.92 -5.61
CA GLY A 143 22.50 17.71 -5.99
C GLY A 143 22.29 19.20 -5.72
N LYS A 144 23.01 20.01 -6.51
CA LYS A 144 22.80 21.47 -6.52
C LYS A 144 21.38 21.82 -6.97
N GLU A 145 20.85 21.06 -7.92
CA GLU A 145 19.47 21.17 -8.39
C GLU A 145 18.61 20.18 -7.59
N PRO A 146 17.55 20.63 -6.88
CA PRO A 146 16.74 19.78 -6.02
C PRO A 146 15.88 18.76 -6.79
N GLY A 147 15.76 18.92 -8.11
CA GLY A 147 14.91 18.08 -8.98
C GLY A 147 15.45 16.67 -9.24
N ARG A 148 16.72 16.38 -8.91
CA ARG A 148 17.38 15.12 -9.23
C ARG A 148 18.36 14.69 -8.14
N ALA A 149 18.43 13.36 -7.92
CA ALA A 149 19.45 12.76 -7.06
C ALA A 149 20.82 12.75 -7.78
N GLU A 150 21.85 13.29 -7.13
CA GLU A 150 23.25 13.17 -7.58
C GLU A 150 23.97 12.04 -6.85
N VAL A 151 23.51 11.66 -5.64
CA VAL A 151 24.03 10.50 -4.88
C VAL A 151 22.98 9.43 -4.84
N ASN A 152 23.39 8.19 -5.10
CA ASN A 152 22.56 7.00 -5.04
C ASN A 152 23.42 5.82 -4.55
N GLU A 153 23.54 5.71 -3.22
CA GLU A 153 24.41 4.75 -2.56
C GLU A 153 23.63 3.71 -1.76
N VAL A 154 24.20 2.53 -1.55
CA VAL A 154 23.67 1.53 -0.64
C VAL A 154 24.14 1.83 0.78
N PHE A 155 23.21 2.19 1.66
CA PHE A 155 23.50 2.45 3.07
C PHE A 155 23.76 1.16 3.83
N ALA A 156 22.89 0.16 3.68
CA ALA A 156 23.00 -1.15 4.31
C ALA A 156 22.43 -2.23 3.39
N ALA A 157 23.00 -3.42 3.45
CA ALA A 157 22.61 -4.59 2.67
C ALA A 157 22.40 -5.81 3.59
N ASP A 158 22.07 -6.96 2.99
CA ASP A 158 21.86 -8.24 3.68
C ASP A 158 20.75 -8.20 4.75
N LEU A 159 19.75 -7.35 4.52
CA LEU A 159 18.58 -7.19 5.36
C LEU A 159 17.46 -8.17 4.95
N ALA A 160 16.68 -8.63 5.92
CA ALA A 160 15.60 -9.60 5.71
C ALA A 160 14.28 -8.92 5.29
N ARG A 161 14.22 -8.45 4.04
CA ARG A 161 13.07 -7.69 3.47
C ARG A 161 12.77 -6.42 4.28
N PRO A 162 13.69 -5.45 4.31
CA PRO A 162 13.48 -4.19 5.03
C PRO A 162 12.30 -3.43 4.44
N PHE A 163 11.50 -2.80 5.29
CA PHE A 163 10.41 -1.91 4.86
C PHE A 163 10.43 -0.62 5.68
N GLY A 164 10.08 -0.65 6.96
CA GLY A 164 10.03 0.53 7.83
C GLY A 164 11.42 1.11 8.09
N ILE A 165 11.53 2.42 8.07
CA ILE A 165 12.74 3.17 8.38
C ILE A 165 12.36 4.31 9.32
N ALA A 166 13.14 4.52 10.38
CA ALA A 166 12.98 5.67 11.27
C ALA A 166 14.31 6.15 11.84
N PHE A 167 14.40 7.46 12.10
CA PHE A 167 15.56 8.10 12.70
C PHE A 167 15.32 8.31 14.19
N TYR A 168 16.31 8.00 15.03
CA TYR A 168 16.18 8.09 16.49
C TYR A 168 17.47 8.59 17.16
N PRO A 169 17.37 9.45 18.21
CA PRO A 169 16.17 10.14 18.67
C PRO A 169 15.62 11.10 17.59
N HIS A 170 14.35 11.53 17.77
CA HIS A 170 13.82 12.60 16.94
C HIS A 170 14.58 13.90 17.11
N GLY A 171 14.71 14.65 16.04
CA GLY A 171 15.38 15.94 16.06
C GLY A 171 16.44 16.07 14.99
N PRO A 172 17.26 17.15 15.05
CA PRO A 172 18.22 17.46 14.01
C PRO A 172 19.41 16.48 13.95
N ASP A 173 19.73 15.79 15.06
CA ASP A 173 20.92 14.96 15.20
C ASP A 173 20.59 13.54 15.69
N PRO A 174 19.92 12.70 14.88
CA PRO A 174 19.67 11.31 15.22
C PRO A 174 20.97 10.52 15.35
N GLN A 175 20.99 9.59 16.29
CA GLN A 175 22.14 8.72 16.54
C GLN A 175 22.00 7.35 15.87
N TYR A 176 20.78 7.00 15.47
CA TYR A 176 20.47 5.71 14.88
C TYR A 176 19.49 5.84 13.72
N VAL A 177 19.67 4.96 12.73
CA VAL A 177 18.64 4.58 11.76
C VAL A 177 18.09 3.22 12.15
N TYR A 178 16.80 3.14 12.45
CA TYR A 178 16.08 1.90 12.68
C TYR A 178 15.52 1.38 11.36
N VAL A 179 15.59 0.07 11.18
CA VAL A 179 15.03 -0.62 10.01
C VAL A 179 14.20 -1.81 10.47
N ALA A 180 12.92 -1.82 10.07
CA ALA A 180 12.07 -2.96 10.30
C ALA A 180 12.17 -3.95 9.14
N ASN A 181 12.69 -5.13 9.43
CA ASN A 181 12.64 -6.31 8.59
C ASN A 181 11.30 -7.05 8.79
N THR A 182 11.00 -8.05 7.98
CA THR A 182 9.78 -8.86 8.18
C THR A 182 9.70 -9.51 9.56
N GLY A 183 10.82 -10.01 10.08
CA GLY A 183 10.86 -10.78 11.33
C GLY A 183 11.62 -10.10 12.48
N SER A 184 12.09 -8.87 12.32
CA SER A 184 12.90 -8.18 13.33
C SER A 184 12.90 -6.68 13.15
N VAL A 185 13.28 -5.93 14.20
CA VAL A 185 13.75 -4.55 14.07
C VAL A 185 15.24 -4.53 14.38
N VAL A 186 15.99 -3.89 13.49
CA VAL A 186 17.43 -3.64 13.68
C VAL A 186 17.69 -2.14 13.66
N ARG A 187 18.85 -1.71 14.17
CA ARG A 187 19.32 -0.32 14.08
C ARG A 187 20.77 -0.26 13.70
N PHE A 188 21.16 0.86 13.12
CA PHE A 188 22.53 1.19 12.76
C PHE A 188 22.94 2.50 13.44
N PRO A 189 24.15 2.59 14.03
CA PRO A 189 24.72 3.89 14.39
C PRO A 189 24.76 4.81 13.18
N TYR A 190 24.28 6.05 13.36
CA TYR A 190 24.10 7.01 12.27
C TYR A 190 24.51 8.42 12.67
N ARG A 191 25.03 9.16 11.73
CA ARG A 191 25.19 10.63 11.77
C ARG A 191 24.68 11.23 10.47
N ASN A 192 24.11 12.42 10.55
CA ASN A 192 23.67 13.13 9.36
C ASN A 192 24.75 13.19 8.29
N GLY A 193 24.41 12.75 7.07
CA GLY A 193 25.33 12.72 5.95
C GLY A 193 26.04 11.38 5.71
N ASP A 194 25.84 10.39 6.58
CA ASP A 194 26.36 9.05 6.35
C ASP A 194 25.70 8.39 5.14
N LEU A 195 26.50 8.01 4.16
CA LEU A 195 26.04 7.30 2.96
C LEU A 195 26.13 5.78 3.11
N LYS A 196 26.82 5.30 4.14
CA LYS A 196 26.99 3.87 4.48
C LYS A 196 26.87 3.68 5.97
N ALA A 197 26.34 2.55 6.38
CA ALA A 197 26.29 2.16 7.79
C ALA A 197 27.69 2.09 8.37
N ARG A 198 27.87 2.67 9.57
CA ARG A 198 29.19 2.77 10.25
C ARG A 198 29.59 1.48 10.92
N ALA A 199 28.63 0.62 11.22
CA ALA A 199 28.83 -0.65 11.92
C ALA A 199 27.76 -1.66 11.45
N PRO A 200 27.95 -2.95 11.74
CA PRO A 200 26.90 -3.95 11.54
C PRO A 200 25.61 -3.58 12.27
N ALA A 201 24.48 -4.16 11.80
CA ALA A 201 23.18 -3.97 12.40
C ALA A 201 23.16 -4.49 13.85
N GLU A 202 22.61 -3.70 14.76
CA GLU A 202 22.25 -4.13 16.11
C GLU A 202 20.78 -4.61 16.09
N VAL A 203 20.54 -5.83 16.59
CA VAL A 203 19.17 -6.35 16.72
C VAL A 203 18.49 -5.71 17.91
N VAL A 204 17.36 -5.03 17.69
CA VAL A 204 16.56 -4.36 18.73
C VAL A 204 15.39 -5.23 19.15
N VAL A 205 14.60 -5.73 18.17
CA VAL A 205 13.51 -6.68 18.41
C VAL A 205 13.80 -7.92 17.56
N PRO A 206 14.15 -9.06 18.16
CA PRO A 206 14.59 -10.24 17.40
C PRO A 206 13.43 -11.08 16.87
N ASP A 207 12.23 -10.98 17.45
CA ASP A 207 11.09 -11.85 17.18
C ASP A 207 9.83 -11.04 16.92
N ILE A 208 9.64 -10.65 15.66
CA ILE A 208 8.37 -10.14 15.15
C ILE A 208 7.71 -11.27 14.34
N PRO A 209 6.42 -11.56 14.54
CA PRO A 209 5.73 -12.57 13.75
C PRO A 209 5.89 -12.27 12.25
N GLY A 210 6.62 -13.11 11.56
CA GLY A 210 7.01 -12.85 10.18
C GLY A 210 7.45 -14.11 9.47
N GLY A 211 8.27 -13.97 8.45
CA GLY A 211 8.97 -15.07 7.82
C GLY A 211 8.21 -15.77 6.72
N GLY A 212 7.02 -15.33 6.37
CA GLY A 212 6.32 -15.85 5.20
C GLY A 212 7.04 -15.53 3.90
N GLN A 213 6.88 -16.37 2.91
CA GLN A 213 7.25 -16.05 1.55
C GLN A 213 6.33 -14.95 1.02
N LEU A 214 6.79 -14.15 0.04
CA LEU A 214 6.00 -13.07 -0.58
C LEU A 214 4.69 -13.55 -1.24
N ARG A 215 4.56 -14.85 -1.47
CA ARG A 215 3.31 -15.50 -1.87
C ARG A 215 3.05 -16.65 -0.91
N GLY A 216 1.92 -16.61 -0.22
CA GLY A 216 1.49 -17.67 0.71
C GLY A 216 2.07 -17.62 2.13
N GLY A 217 2.75 -16.53 2.50
CA GLY A 217 3.36 -16.40 3.85
C GLY A 217 2.86 -15.24 4.68
N GLY A 218 1.72 -14.67 4.34
CA GLY A 218 1.11 -13.55 5.05
C GLY A 218 1.68 -12.18 4.67
N HIS A 219 1.17 -11.16 5.34
CA HIS A 219 1.65 -9.80 5.16
C HIS A 219 3.06 -9.66 5.76
N TRP A 220 3.99 -9.19 4.95
CA TRP A 220 5.42 -9.19 5.25
C TRP A 220 5.98 -7.81 5.62
N THR A 221 5.26 -6.73 5.31
CA THR A 221 5.70 -5.36 5.63
C THR A 221 5.61 -5.09 7.13
N ARG A 222 6.58 -4.35 7.65
CA ARG A 222 6.62 -3.81 9.02
C ARG A 222 7.03 -2.37 8.92
N ASP A 223 6.16 -1.43 9.29
CA ASP A 223 6.56 -0.03 9.44
C ASP A 223 6.82 0.27 10.92
N ILE A 224 7.63 1.30 11.18
CA ILE A 224 7.99 1.73 12.52
C ILE A 224 7.82 3.24 12.66
N ALA A 225 7.30 3.63 13.83
CA ALA A 225 7.20 5.02 14.20
C ALA A 225 7.51 5.17 15.70
N PHE A 226 8.11 6.31 16.08
CA PHE A 226 8.35 6.63 17.48
C PHE A 226 7.31 7.66 17.95
N THR A 227 6.93 7.59 19.23
CA THR A 227 6.17 8.68 19.86
C THR A 227 6.95 9.99 19.80
N ARG A 228 6.26 11.12 19.85
CA ARG A 228 6.91 12.45 19.78
C ARG A 228 7.97 12.67 20.86
N ASP A 229 7.76 12.11 22.04
CA ASP A 229 8.72 12.17 23.15
C ASP A 229 9.84 11.13 23.04
N GLY A 230 9.80 10.28 21.98
CA GLY A 230 10.79 9.25 21.72
C GLY A 230 10.79 8.08 22.71
N ARG A 231 9.82 8.00 23.65
CA ARG A 231 9.83 6.97 24.69
C ARG A 231 9.28 5.62 24.25
N LYS A 232 8.49 5.59 23.17
CA LYS A 232 7.88 4.37 22.64
C LYS A 232 8.13 4.24 21.14
N MET A 233 8.21 3.00 20.71
CA MET A 233 8.33 2.59 19.31
C MET A 233 7.11 1.73 18.95
N PHE A 234 6.39 2.09 17.91
CA PHE A 234 5.33 1.30 17.32
C PHE A 234 5.85 0.49 16.14
N VAL A 235 5.37 -0.75 16.03
CA VAL A 235 5.66 -1.64 14.89
C VAL A 235 4.34 -2.22 14.36
N SER A 236 4.06 -2.01 13.09
CA SER A 236 2.88 -2.58 12.45
C SER A 236 3.12 -4.03 12.01
N VAL A 237 2.17 -4.91 12.26
CA VAL A 237 2.25 -6.32 11.88
C VAL A 237 0.93 -6.77 11.25
N GLY A 238 0.94 -7.00 9.93
CA GLY A 238 -0.25 -7.49 9.23
C GLY A 238 -0.54 -8.96 9.49
N SER A 239 -1.78 -9.40 9.20
CA SER A 239 -2.24 -10.78 9.37
C SER A 239 -1.40 -11.78 8.58
N LEU A 240 -1.43 -13.03 8.99
CA LEU A 240 -0.87 -14.14 8.22
C LEU A 240 -1.78 -14.50 7.05
N THR A 241 -3.08 -14.46 7.28
CA THR A 241 -4.11 -14.93 6.36
C THR A 241 -5.02 -13.80 5.91
N ASN A 242 -5.94 -14.08 4.99
CA ASN A 242 -6.93 -13.10 4.56
C ASN A 242 -7.98 -12.84 5.65
N VAL A 243 -8.54 -13.91 6.24
CA VAL A 243 -9.64 -13.82 7.24
C VAL A 243 -9.57 -14.89 8.32
N TRP A 244 -8.37 -15.38 8.66
CA TRP A 244 -8.17 -16.50 9.58
C TRP A 244 -8.93 -17.74 9.13
N GLU A 245 -8.57 -18.25 7.93
CA GLU A 245 -9.29 -19.32 7.26
C GLU A 245 -9.29 -20.65 8.01
N ARG A 246 -8.25 -20.90 8.80
CA ARG A 246 -8.08 -22.15 9.58
C ARG A 246 -7.80 -21.84 11.03
N PRO A 247 -8.40 -22.58 11.99
CA PRO A 247 -8.22 -22.34 13.42
C PRO A 247 -6.77 -22.48 13.91
N ASP A 248 -5.94 -23.25 13.22
CA ASP A 248 -4.53 -23.49 13.53
C ASP A 248 -3.57 -22.47 12.88
N ASP A 249 -4.07 -21.54 12.09
CA ASP A 249 -3.28 -20.42 11.56
C ASP A 249 -2.78 -19.54 12.73
N LYS A 250 -1.47 -19.32 12.77
CA LYS A 250 -0.82 -18.60 13.87
C LYS A 250 -0.93 -17.09 13.66
N GLU A 251 -2.03 -16.52 14.14
CA GLU A 251 -2.29 -15.06 14.08
C GLU A 251 -1.88 -14.32 15.36
N GLU A 252 -1.20 -14.97 16.28
CA GLU A 252 -0.72 -14.33 17.51
C GLU A 252 0.23 -13.16 17.20
N ARG A 253 0.00 -12.01 17.81
CA ARG A 253 0.71 -10.75 17.60
C ARG A 253 0.69 -10.30 16.13
N ARG A 254 -0.37 -10.66 15.39
CA ARG A 254 -0.61 -10.26 13.99
C ARG A 254 -1.93 -9.53 13.87
N ALA A 255 -2.10 -8.79 12.76
CA ALA A 255 -3.18 -7.84 12.58
C ALA A 255 -3.22 -6.81 13.72
N ASP A 256 -2.04 -6.42 14.18
CA ASP A 256 -1.81 -5.62 15.39
C ASP A 256 -0.85 -4.47 15.13
N ILE A 257 -0.95 -3.47 16.00
CA ILE A 257 0.14 -2.53 16.25
C ILE A 257 0.81 -2.94 17.56
N LEU A 258 2.08 -3.27 17.48
CA LEU A 258 2.91 -3.63 18.63
C LEU A 258 3.63 -2.38 19.16
N GLU A 259 3.77 -2.27 20.47
CA GLU A 259 4.52 -1.21 21.13
C GLU A 259 5.70 -1.78 21.90
N TYR A 260 6.82 -1.08 21.83
CA TYR A 260 8.07 -1.37 22.53
C TYR A 260 8.67 -0.07 23.08
N ASN A 261 9.63 -0.20 23.98
CA ASN A 261 10.59 0.86 24.24
C ASN A 261 11.60 0.93 23.05
N PRO A 262 12.34 2.04 22.86
CA PRO A 262 13.31 2.16 21.76
C PRO A 262 14.42 1.10 21.77
N ASP A 263 14.72 0.52 22.93
CA ASP A 263 15.68 -0.58 23.10
C ASP A 263 15.09 -1.98 22.84
N GLY A 264 13.82 -2.07 22.44
CA GLY A 264 13.13 -3.31 22.15
C GLY A 264 12.49 -3.99 23.37
N THR A 265 12.66 -3.45 24.56
CA THR A 265 11.99 -3.94 25.78
C THR A 265 10.56 -3.44 25.92
N GLY A 266 9.82 -3.87 26.94
CA GLY A 266 8.50 -3.31 27.29
C GLY A 266 7.40 -3.60 26.27
N PHE A 267 7.43 -4.80 25.66
CA PHE A 267 6.45 -5.25 24.69
C PHE A 267 5.02 -5.22 25.22
N ARG A 268 4.10 -4.71 24.39
CA ARG A 268 2.65 -4.91 24.50
C ARG A 268 1.96 -4.78 23.15
N VAL A 269 0.73 -5.28 23.03
CA VAL A 269 -0.16 -4.99 21.90
C VAL A 269 -0.81 -3.63 22.18
N TYR A 270 -0.58 -2.66 21.30
CA TYR A 270 -1.14 -1.30 21.43
C TYR A 270 -2.56 -1.21 20.90
N ALA A 271 -2.82 -1.82 19.71
CA ALA A 271 -4.14 -1.93 19.10
C ALA A 271 -4.21 -3.22 18.29
N TYR A 272 -5.41 -3.77 18.09
CA TYR A 272 -5.59 -5.08 17.50
C TYR A 272 -6.77 -5.16 16.52
N GLY A 273 -6.81 -6.24 15.74
CA GLY A 273 -7.82 -6.44 14.71
C GLY A 273 -7.68 -5.48 13.53
N ILE A 274 -6.49 -4.92 13.32
CA ILE A 274 -6.11 -4.09 12.17
C ILE A 274 -5.48 -5.01 11.13
N ARG A 275 -6.25 -5.48 10.16
CA ARG A 275 -5.83 -6.56 9.26
C ARG A 275 -4.42 -6.40 8.71
N ASN A 276 -4.11 -5.27 8.07
CA ASN A 276 -2.78 -5.02 7.51
C ASN A 276 -2.49 -3.50 7.49
N ALA A 277 -2.05 -2.98 8.61
CA ALA A 277 -1.49 -1.64 8.69
C ALA A 277 -0.12 -1.64 8.01
N VAL A 278 -0.01 -1.08 6.81
CA VAL A 278 1.25 -1.06 6.05
C VAL A 278 2.06 0.19 6.35
N GLY A 279 1.43 1.35 6.41
CA GLY A 279 2.07 2.61 6.78
C GLY A 279 1.56 3.10 8.13
N ILE A 280 2.46 3.52 9.00
CA ILE A 280 2.11 4.19 10.26
C ILE A 280 2.85 5.52 10.37
N ALA A 281 2.18 6.52 10.94
CA ALA A 281 2.77 7.84 11.19
C ALA A 281 2.22 8.44 12.49
N VAL A 282 3.05 9.18 13.19
CA VAL A 282 2.64 9.95 14.38
C VAL A 282 2.31 11.38 13.95
N HIS A 283 1.08 11.82 14.27
CA HIS A 283 0.64 13.17 13.91
C HIS A 283 1.54 14.23 14.56
N PRO A 284 2.10 15.18 13.79
CA PRO A 284 3.15 16.08 14.27
C PRO A 284 2.69 17.03 15.40
N GLU A 285 1.42 17.36 15.46
CA GLU A 285 0.88 18.27 16.48
C GLU A 285 0.25 17.53 17.65
N THR A 286 -0.62 16.53 17.39
CA THR A 286 -1.37 15.84 18.45
C THR A 286 -0.60 14.69 19.09
N GLY A 287 0.36 14.09 18.38
CA GLY A 287 1.09 12.92 18.84
C GLY A 287 0.32 11.61 18.70
N GLU A 288 -0.90 11.63 18.15
CA GLU A 288 -1.70 10.44 17.89
C GLU A 288 -1.06 9.58 16.80
N LEU A 289 -1.09 8.28 16.99
CA LEU A 289 -0.69 7.32 15.97
C LEU A 289 -1.78 7.19 14.91
N TRP A 290 -1.38 7.18 13.65
CA TRP A 290 -2.24 6.92 12.49
C TRP A 290 -1.76 5.72 11.70
N ALA A 291 -2.67 5.06 11.01
CA ALA A 291 -2.38 3.92 10.13
C ALA A 291 -3.11 4.03 8.80
N SER A 292 -2.43 3.56 7.77
CA SER A 292 -2.93 3.27 6.43
C SER A 292 -3.07 1.75 6.31
N VAL A 293 -4.27 1.26 6.03
CA VAL A 293 -4.64 -0.15 6.24
C VAL A 293 -5.28 -0.75 5.01
N ASN A 294 -4.82 -1.97 4.67
CA ASN A 294 -5.45 -2.81 3.64
C ASN A 294 -6.41 -3.79 4.30
N GLU A 295 -7.65 -3.75 3.86
CA GLU A 295 -8.69 -4.65 4.32
C GLU A 295 -8.72 -5.98 3.54
N ARG A 296 -9.66 -6.86 3.94
CA ARG A 296 -9.77 -8.22 3.42
C ARG A 296 -10.30 -8.27 1.98
N ASP A 297 -9.86 -9.30 1.28
CA ASP A 297 -10.28 -9.63 -0.08
C ASP A 297 -11.42 -10.65 -0.10
N GLY A 298 -12.10 -10.76 -1.25
CA GLY A 298 -13.01 -11.88 -1.53
C GLY A 298 -14.46 -11.65 -1.17
N LEU A 299 -14.91 -10.40 -0.91
CA LEU A 299 -16.33 -10.07 -0.70
C LEU A 299 -16.98 -9.33 -1.88
N GLY A 300 -16.26 -9.13 -2.96
CA GLY A 300 -16.68 -8.39 -4.14
C GLY A 300 -15.83 -7.18 -4.44
N ASP A 301 -16.16 -6.46 -5.50
CA ASP A 301 -15.36 -5.33 -6.00
C ASP A 301 -15.30 -4.14 -5.04
N ASP A 302 -16.42 -3.80 -4.40
CA ASP A 302 -16.57 -2.61 -3.56
C ASP A 302 -16.57 -2.92 -2.06
N LEU A 303 -16.12 -4.13 -1.68
CA LEU A 303 -16.05 -4.56 -0.28
C LEU A 303 -14.80 -5.43 -0.03
N VAL A 304 -13.96 -5.14 0.96
CA VAL A 304 -14.08 -4.12 2.02
C VAL A 304 -13.22 -2.91 1.64
N PRO A 305 -13.69 -1.67 1.84
CA PRO A 305 -12.87 -0.46 1.72
C PRO A 305 -11.58 -0.53 2.54
N ASP A 306 -10.46 -0.16 1.93
CA ASP A 306 -9.24 0.18 2.64
C ASP A 306 -9.47 1.47 3.44
N TYR A 307 -8.58 1.82 4.38
CA TYR A 307 -8.81 3.01 5.19
C TYR A 307 -7.55 3.67 5.75
N ILE A 308 -7.71 4.93 6.12
CA ILE A 308 -6.75 5.68 6.95
C ILE A 308 -7.46 6.07 8.24
N THR A 309 -6.80 5.85 9.38
CA THR A 309 -7.42 6.09 10.68
C THR A 309 -6.42 6.45 11.76
N ARG A 310 -6.91 7.18 12.77
CA ARG A 310 -6.22 7.32 14.06
C ARG A 310 -6.27 5.99 14.80
N VAL A 311 -5.13 5.53 15.29
CA VAL A 311 -5.04 4.28 16.05
C VAL A 311 -5.19 4.55 17.54
N ARG A 312 -6.25 4.02 18.15
CA ARG A 312 -6.52 4.20 19.57
C ARG A 312 -5.87 3.11 20.39
N GLU A 313 -5.28 3.47 21.51
CA GLU A 313 -4.74 2.52 22.47
C GLU A 313 -5.83 1.57 22.97
N GLY A 314 -5.56 0.26 22.96
CA GLY A 314 -6.53 -0.80 23.29
C GLY A 314 -7.66 -0.95 22.26
N GLY A 315 -7.60 -0.21 21.13
CA GLY A 315 -8.65 -0.20 20.12
C GLY A 315 -8.74 -1.50 19.33
N PHE A 316 -9.98 -1.94 19.05
CA PHE A 316 -10.29 -3.08 18.20
C PHE A 316 -10.91 -2.63 16.89
N TYR A 317 -10.35 -3.05 15.74
CA TYR A 317 -10.75 -2.61 14.41
C TYR A 317 -11.51 -3.67 13.59
N GLY A 318 -11.78 -4.83 14.18
CA GLY A 318 -12.75 -5.82 13.69
C GLY A 318 -12.16 -7.11 13.20
N TRP A 319 -11.06 -7.10 12.46
CA TRP A 319 -10.49 -8.31 11.87
C TRP A 319 -10.17 -9.37 12.94
N PRO A 320 -10.44 -10.66 12.73
CA PRO A 320 -11.04 -11.26 11.52
C PRO A 320 -12.58 -11.36 11.56
N TRP A 321 -13.21 -11.03 12.67
CA TRP A 321 -14.64 -11.33 12.92
C TRP A 321 -15.61 -10.27 12.39
N TYR A 322 -15.14 -9.04 12.28
CA TYR A 322 -15.93 -7.89 11.85
C TYR A 322 -15.11 -7.01 10.90
N TYR A 323 -15.77 -6.11 10.16
CA TYR A 323 -15.14 -5.07 9.35
C TYR A 323 -15.92 -3.76 9.43
N LEU A 324 -15.22 -2.65 9.47
CA LEU A 324 -15.76 -1.28 9.39
C LEU A 324 -16.97 -1.05 10.31
N GLY A 325 -16.83 -1.34 11.61
CA GLY A 325 -17.88 -1.30 12.59
C GLY A 325 -18.53 -2.69 12.82
N PRO A 326 -19.82 -2.77 13.18
CA PRO A 326 -20.47 -4.01 13.60
C PRO A 326 -20.82 -4.97 12.46
N ASN A 327 -20.20 -4.81 11.27
CA ASN A 327 -20.47 -5.69 10.12
C ASN A 327 -19.77 -7.03 10.33
N GLN A 328 -20.56 -8.08 10.59
CA GLN A 328 -20.03 -9.44 10.79
C GLN A 328 -19.41 -9.98 9.50
N ASP A 329 -18.17 -10.50 9.58
CA ASP A 329 -17.56 -11.20 8.45
C ASP A 329 -18.35 -12.50 8.16
N PRO A 330 -18.78 -12.74 6.91
CA PRO A 330 -19.60 -13.90 6.58
C PRO A 330 -18.87 -15.25 6.70
N ARG A 331 -17.54 -15.23 6.86
CA ARG A 331 -16.73 -16.45 7.14
C ARG A 331 -16.75 -16.83 8.62
N HIS A 332 -17.17 -15.92 9.49
CA HIS A 332 -17.23 -16.09 10.93
C HIS A 332 -18.59 -15.77 11.52
N PRO A 333 -19.68 -16.40 11.02
CA PRO A 333 -21.04 -16.07 11.44
C PRO A 333 -21.23 -16.36 12.94
N GLY A 334 -21.72 -15.36 13.68
CA GLY A 334 -21.96 -15.48 15.13
C GLY A 334 -20.71 -15.53 16.02
N ALA A 335 -19.50 -15.41 15.45
CA ALA A 335 -18.29 -15.39 16.24
C ALA A 335 -18.11 -14.08 17.01
N ARG A 336 -17.58 -14.17 18.22
CA ARG A 336 -17.19 -13.06 19.10
C ARG A 336 -18.24 -11.94 19.24
N PRO A 337 -19.50 -12.26 19.59
CA PRO A 337 -20.54 -11.26 19.78
C PRO A 337 -20.19 -10.23 20.86
N ASP A 338 -19.31 -10.59 21.80
CA ASP A 338 -18.75 -9.72 22.85
C ASP A 338 -17.91 -8.58 22.31
N LEU A 339 -17.43 -8.65 21.06
CA LEU A 339 -16.61 -7.62 20.39
C LEU A 339 -17.40 -6.74 19.44
N ARG A 340 -18.59 -7.10 19.05
CA ARG A 340 -19.38 -6.40 18.01
C ARG A 340 -19.45 -4.90 18.22
N ASP A 341 -19.83 -4.48 19.40
CA ASP A 341 -20.05 -3.06 19.73
C ASP A 341 -18.74 -2.35 20.15
N LYS A 342 -17.61 -3.06 20.13
CA LYS A 342 -16.28 -2.53 20.40
C LYS A 342 -15.51 -2.19 19.12
N VAL A 343 -16.01 -2.60 17.96
CA VAL A 343 -15.34 -2.37 16.68
C VAL A 343 -15.32 -0.88 16.36
N ILE A 344 -14.14 -0.33 16.25
CA ILE A 344 -13.93 1.06 15.84
C ILE A 344 -14.18 1.19 14.35
N VAL A 345 -15.04 2.14 13.97
CA VAL A 345 -15.18 2.55 12.56
C VAL A 345 -13.99 3.45 12.21
N PRO A 346 -13.22 3.14 11.16
CA PRO A 346 -12.12 3.97 10.71
C PRO A 346 -12.55 5.39 10.29
N ASP A 347 -11.64 6.33 10.41
CA ASP A 347 -11.92 7.75 10.15
C ASP A 347 -12.17 8.07 8.67
N VAL A 348 -11.42 7.46 7.74
CA VAL A 348 -11.49 7.73 6.29
C VAL A 348 -11.47 6.42 5.52
N LEU A 349 -12.59 6.09 4.90
CA LEU A 349 -12.68 4.92 4.02
C LEU A 349 -12.21 5.29 2.62
N ILE A 350 -11.44 4.40 2.01
CA ILE A 350 -10.87 4.54 0.66
C ILE A 350 -11.53 3.49 -0.24
N GLN A 351 -11.55 3.71 -1.55
CA GLN A 351 -12.02 2.71 -2.52
C GLN A 351 -11.43 1.34 -2.19
N SER A 352 -12.28 0.31 -2.18
CA SER A 352 -11.90 -1.07 -1.84
C SER A 352 -10.73 -1.55 -2.70
N HIS A 353 -9.84 -2.31 -2.08
CA HIS A 353 -8.68 -2.92 -2.74
C HIS A 353 -7.65 -1.94 -3.32
N SER A 354 -7.67 -0.67 -2.91
CA SER A 354 -6.68 0.33 -3.35
C SER A 354 -5.26 -0.01 -2.93
N ALA A 355 -5.09 -0.87 -1.94
CA ALA A 355 -3.82 -1.27 -1.35
C ALA A 355 -3.05 -0.07 -0.80
N SER A 356 -3.64 0.61 0.18
CA SER A 356 -3.05 1.77 0.84
C SER A 356 -1.78 1.40 1.60
N LEU A 357 -0.65 2.03 1.28
CA LEU A 357 0.67 1.67 1.81
C LEU A 357 1.23 2.76 2.74
N GLN A 358 2.40 3.33 2.43
CA GLN A 358 2.98 4.35 3.30
C GLN A 358 2.15 5.63 3.31
N MET A 359 2.01 6.22 4.49
CA MET A 359 1.46 7.55 4.69
C MET A 359 2.46 8.48 5.39
N GLU A 360 2.31 9.79 5.16
CA GLU A 360 3.11 10.83 5.79
C GLU A 360 2.29 12.11 5.96
N PHE A 361 2.51 12.86 7.05
CA PHE A 361 1.91 14.17 7.23
C PHE A 361 2.74 15.25 6.54
N TYR A 362 2.07 16.16 5.84
CA TYR A 362 2.75 17.25 5.17
C TYR A 362 3.16 18.34 6.18
N THR A 363 4.42 18.36 6.52
CA THR A 363 5.05 19.35 7.42
C THR A 363 5.88 20.40 6.66
N GLY A 364 5.90 20.31 5.32
CA GLY A 364 6.61 21.24 4.45
C GLY A 364 5.94 22.63 4.40
N ARG A 365 6.67 23.57 3.81
CA ARG A 365 6.19 24.96 3.61
C ARG A 365 6.14 25.35 2.13
N GLN A 366 6.46 24.43 1.22
CA GLN A 366 6.50 24.71 -0.20
C GLN A 366 5.10 24.68 -0.82
N PHE A 367 4.22 23.76 -0.37
CA PHE A 367 2.85 23.67 -0.89
C PHE A 367 1.98 24.79 -0.31
N PRO A 368 0.87 25.14 -0.98
CA PRO A 368 -0.09 26.11 -0.45
C PRO A 368 -0.51 25.76 0.99
N GLN A 369 -0.82 26.78 1.79
CA GLN A 369 -1.17 26.62 3.21
C GLN A 369 -2.30 25.61 3.45
N GLY A 370 -3.24 25.45 2.52
CA GLY A 370 -4.32 24.45 2.59
C GLY A 370 -3.87 22.99 2.52
N TYR A 371 -2.55 22.72 2.43
CA TYR A 371 -1.97 21.37 2.49
C TYR A 371 -1.27 21.08 3.82
N ALA A 372 -0.99 22.10 4.62
CA ALA A 372 -0.25 21.95 5.87
C ALA A 372 -1.00 21.05 6.87
N GLY A 373 -0.31 20.06 7.43
CA GLY A 373 -0.88 19.10 8.38
C GLY A 373 -1.78 18.02 7.76
N HIS A 374 -2.05 18.05 6.47
CA HIS A 374 -2.79 16.98 5.80
C HIS A 374 -1.92 15.72 5.64
N ALA A 375 -2.54 14.55 5.61
CA ALA A 375 -1.84 13.32 5.30
C ALA A 375 -1.81 13.07 3.78
N PHE A 376 -0.71 12.49 3.30
CA PHE A 376 -0.60 11.89 1.98
C PHE A 376 -0.40 10.39 2.14
N ALA A 377 -1.02 9.58 1.28
CA ALA A 377 -0.85 8.14 1.26
C ALA A 377 -0.70 7.63 -0.17
N ALA A 378 0.12 6.58 -0.33
CA ALA A 378 0.34 5.91 -1.59
C ALA A 378 -0.61 4.72 -1.71
N GLU A 379 -1.41 4.71 -2.78
CA GLU A 379 -2.32 3.63 -3.14
C GLU A 379 -1.67 2.78 -4.22
N HIS A 380 -1.24 1.58 -3.87
CA HIS A 380 -0.43 0.71 -4.73
C HIS A 380 -1.20 0.08 -5.87
N GLY A 381 -2.51 -0.03 -5.71
CA GLY A 381 -3.44 -0.50 -6.71
C GLY A 381 -3.94 -1.92 -6.53
N SER A 382 -5.16 -2.12 -7.01
CA SER A 382 -5.96 -3.33 -6.80
C SER A 382 -5.49 -4.54 -7.60
N TRP A 383 -5.73 -5.71 -7.03
CA TRP A 383 -5.66 -7.00 -7.71
C TRP A 383 -6.98 -7.79 -7.59
N ASN A 384 -7.75 -7.57 -6.52
CA ASN A 384 -9.01 -8.25 -6.24
C ASN A 384 -10.23 -7.40 -6.64
N ARG A 385 -10.18 -6.83 -7.85
CA ARG A 385 -11.25 -5.99 -8.40
C ARG A 385 -11.32 -6.11 -9.91
N ALA A 386 -12.54 -6.22 -10.47
CA ALA A 386 -12.78 -6.35 -11.91
C ALA A 386 -12.32 -5.12 -12.69
N ARG A 387 -12.53 -3.92 -12.12
CA ARG A 387 -12.00 -2.66 -12.66
C ARG A 387 -11.04 -2.04 -11.64
N ARG A 388 -9.84 -1.68 -12.10
CA ARG A 388 -8.75 -1.22 -11.25
C ARG A 388 -9.11 0.00 -10.42
N THR A 389 -8.56 0.06 -9.20
CA THR A 389 -8.57 1.24 -8.34
C THR A 389 -7.22 1.37 -7.64
N GLY A 390 -6.97 2.49 -6.97
CA GLY A 390 -5.65 2.83 -6.48
C GLY A 390 -4.73 3.26 -7.63
N TYR A 391 -3.44 2.91 -7.60
CA TYR A 391 -2.41 3.39 -8.53
C TYR A 391 -2.32 4.91 -8.53
N LYS A 392 -2.29 5.52 -7.35
CA LYS A 392 -2.30 6.97 -7.15
C LYS A 392 -1.71 7.35 -5.79
N VAL A 393 -1.46 8.61 -5.59
CA VAL A 393 -1.26 9.18 -4.25
C VAL A 393 -2.49 10.00 -3.91
N ILE A 394 -3.00 9.81 -2.71
CA ILE A 394 -4.14 10.57 -2.19
C ILE A 394 -3.70 11.57 -1.13
N ARG A 395 -4.50 12.62 -0.95
CA ARG A 395 -4.44 13.55 0.16
C ARG A 395 -5.66 13.35 1.06
N VAL A 396 -5.43 13.23 2.34
CA VAL A 396 -6.47 13.19 3.37
C VAL A 396 -6.49 14.52 4.10
N PRO A 397 -7.54 15.33 3.94
CA PRO A 397 -7.67 16.59 4.67
C PRO A 397 -7.85 16.35 6.18
N VAL A 398 -7.02 17.05 6.97
CA VAL A 398 -7.00 16.97 8.43
C VAL A 398 -7.19 18.37 8.98
N ASN A 399 -8.11 18.55 9.93
CA ASN A 399 -8.37 19.80 10.59
C ASN A 399 -8.04 19.68 12.08
N ARG A 400 -6.95 20.31 12.53
CA ARG A 400 -6.49 20.27 13.94
C ARG A 400 -6.37 18.82 14.47
N GLY A 401 -5.77 17.93 13.69
CA GLY A 401 -5.59 16.52 14.04
C GLY A 401 -6.83 15.64 13.83
N VAL A 402 -7.95 16.17 13.34
CA VAL A 402 -9.17 15.41 13.05
C VAL A 402 -9.38 15.31 11.54
N PRO A 403 -9.42 14.09 10.96
CA PRO A 403 -9.69 13.91 9.54
C PRO A 403 -11.14 14.26 9.20
N THR A 404 -11.35 14.77 7.98
CA THR A 404 -12.68 15.22 7.53
C THR A 404 -13.60 14.08 7.09
N GLY A 405 -13.08 12.85 6.98
CA GLY A 405 -13.78 11.70 6.39
C GLY A 405 -13.72 11.67 4.88
N GLU A 406 -12.99 12.60 4.27
CA GLU A 406 -12.80 12.70 2.82
C GLU A 406 -11.35 12.43 2.45
N TYR A 407 -11.15 12.03 1.19
CA TYR A 407 -9.84 12.04 0.56
C TYR A 407 -9.91 12.63 -0.84
N GLU A 408 -8.76 13.02 -1.38
CA GLU A 408 -8.61 13.66 -2.68
C GLU A 408 -7.51 12.97 -3.48
N ASP A 409 -7.76 12.69 -4.75
CA ASP A 409 -6.72 12.24 -5.66
C ASP A 409 -5.69 13.36 -5.85
N PHE A 410 -4.43 13.10 -5.51
CA PHE A 410 -3.36 14.10 -5.62
C PHE A 410 -2.43 13.82 -6.81
N MET A 411 -1.96 12.57 -6.94
CA MET A 411 -1.07 12.18 -8.05
C MET A 411 -1.64 10.94 -8.71
N THR A 412 -1.97 11.02 -10.00
CA THR A 412 -2.67 9.99 -10.77
C THR A 412 -1.97 9.70 -12.10
N GLY A 413 -2.59 8.89 -12.98
CA GLY A 413 -2.12 8.69 -14.35
C GLY A 413 -1.19 7.51 -14.56
N PHE A 414 -1.09 6.58 -13.58
CA PHE A 414 -0.23 5.40 -13.63
C PHE A 414 -0.86 4.20 -14.38
N VAL A 415 -2.11 4.33 -14.81
CA VAL A 415 -2.83 3.30 -15.56
C VAL A 415 -3.08 3.82 -16.97
N THR A 416 -2.77 3.02 -18.00
CA THR A 416 -3.01 3.37 -19.40
C THR A 416 -4.51 3.29 -19.73
N PRO A 417 -4.97 3.90 -20.83
CA PRO A 417 -6.36 3.74 -21.27
C PRO A 417 -6.80 2.29 -21.52
N ALA A 418 -5.84 1.39 -21.80
CA ALA A 418 -6.07 -0.03 -21.96
C ALA A 418 -6.19 -0.81 -20.63
N GLY A 419 -5.97 -0.14 -19.49
CA GLY A 419 -5.98 -0.74 -18.15
C GLY A 419 -4.66 -1.41 -17.75
N ASP A 420 -3.56 -1.20 -18.50
CA ASP A 420 -2.23 -1.62 -18.10
C ASP A 420 -1.61 -0.63 -17.13
N VAL A 421 -0.70 -1.12 -16.31
CA VAL A 421 -0.12 -0.33 -15.22
C VAL A 421 1.36 -0.08 -15.52
N TRP A 422 1.78 1.18 -15.54
CA TRP A 422 3.17 1.54 -15.73
C TRP A 422 3.86 2.07 -14.46
N GLY A 423 3.09 2.42 -13.44
CA GLY A 423 3.60 2.88 -12.15
C GLY A 423 2.71 2.42 -10.99
N ARG A 424 3.34 2.22 -9.83
CA ARG A 424 2.70 1.75 -8.59
C ARG A 424 3.29 2.48 -7.40
N PRO A 425 2.69 3.58 -6.94
CA PRO A 425 3.14 4.33 -5.77
C PRO A 425 3.20 3.44 -4.52
N VAL A 426 4.26 3.58 -3.73
CA VAL A 426 4.47 2.79 -2.50
C VAL A 426 4.73 3.67 -1.30
N GLY A 427 5.71 4.54 -1.40
CA GLY A 427 6.19 5.39 -0.32
C GLY A 427 5.95 6.85 -0.62
N VAL A 428 5.70 7.62 0.43
CA VAL A 428 5.58 9.08 0.39
C VAL A 428 6.37 9.68 1.54
N THR A 429 7.09 10.78 1.27
CA THR A 429 7.77 11.56 2.32
C THR A 429 7.90 13.01 1.91
N VAL A 430 8.06 13.91 2.87
CA VAL A 430 8.28 15.34 2.63
C VAL A 430 9.79 15.61 2.62
N ALA A 431 10.31 16.09 1.51
CA ALA A 431 11.71 16.48 1.40
C ALA A 431 12.01 17.75 2.23
N LYS A 432 13.28 18.00 2.49
CA LYS A 432 13.74 19.16 3.29
C LYS A 432 13.32 20.51 2.69
N ASP A 433 13.18 20.59 1.36
CA ASP A 433 12.72 21.78 0.66
C ASP A 433 11.18 21.92 0.64
N GLY A 434 10.45 20.97 1.23
CA GLY A 434 9.00 20.92 1.30
C GLY A 434 8.32 20.28 0.09
N SER A 435 9.05 19.77 -0.90
CA SER A 435 8.47 18.95 -1.97
C SER A 435 8.02 17.59 -1.44
N LEU A 436 7.05 16.96 -2.11
CA LEU A 436 6.65 15.57 -1.82
C LEU A 436 7.47 14.63 -2.70
N ILE A 437 8.01 13.59 -2.08
CA ILE A 437 8.75 12.53 -2.76
C ILE A 437 7.92 11.25 -2.72
N VAL A 438 7.84 10.57 -3.87
CA VAL A 438 7.03 9.35 -4.03
C VAL A 438 7.88 8.26 -4.64
N THR A 439 7.95 7.09 -4.00
CA THR A 439 8.55 5.89 -4.61
C THR A 439 7.53 5.12 -5.41
N ASP A 440 8.00 4.52 -6.51
CA ASP A 440 7.18 3.78 -7.47
C ASP A 440 7.90 2.47 -7.83
N ASP A 441 7.37 1.33 -7.35
CA ASP A 441 7.96 0.02 -7.61
C ASP A 441 7.55 -0.59 -8.95
N GLY A 442 6.58 0.01 -9.63
CA GLY A 442 6.18 -0.37 -10.99
C GLY A 442 7.16 0.16 -12.04
N SER A 443 7.53 1.42 -11.94
CA SER A 443 8.50 2.08 -12.86
C SER A 443 9.93 2.03 -12.35
N ASN A 444 10.19 1.57 -11.12
CA ASN A 444 11.50 1.61 -10.45
C ASN A 444 12.06 3.03 -10.30
N SER A 445 11.19 4.00 -10.09
CA SER A 445 11.50 5.42 -10.03
C SER A 445 11.18 6.02 -8.65
N VAL A 446 11.73 7.21 -8.42
CA VAL A 446 11.35 8.12 -7.35
C VAL A 446 10.91 9.41 -8.00
N TRP A 447 9.69 9.84 -7.72
CA TRP A 447 9.09 11.06 -8.22
C TRP A 447 9.21 12.18 -7.20
N ARG A 448 9.48 13.40 -7.66
CA ARG A 448 9.43 14.62 -6.86
C ARG A 448 8.27 15.47 -7.34
N VAL A 449 7.41 15.88 -6.41
CA VAL A 449 6.32 16.83 -6.68
C VAL A 449 6.62 18.14 -5.97
N SER A 450 6.71 19.22 -6.70
CA SER A 450 6.97 20.57 -6.19
C SER A 450 5.85 21.52 -6.58
N TYR A 451 5.60 22.53 -5.76
CA TYR A 451 4.65 23.60 -6.10
C TYR A 451 5.39 24.78 -6.72
N THR A 452 4.94 25.22 -7.88
CA THR A 452 5.56 26.31 -8.65
C THR A 452 4.70 27.56 -8.67
N GLY A 453 3.42 27.45 -8.25
CA GLY A 453 2.49 28.58 -8.24
C GLY A 453 2.02 29.06 -9.61
N LYS A 454 2.30 28.29 -10.69
CA LYS A 454 1.97 28.66 -12.09
C LYS A 454 0.84 27.79 -12.62
#